data_33baae92ce950b7187efb3a0506ba910
#
_entry.id   33baae92ce950b7187efb3a0506ba910
#
_cell.length_a   1.000
_cell.length_b   1.000
_cell.length_c   1.000
_cell.angle_alpha   90.00
_cell.angle_beta   90.00
_cell.angle_gamma   90.00
#
_symmetry.space_group_name_H-M   'P 1'
#
loop_
_entity.id
_entity.type
_entity.pdbx_description
1 polymer ?
#
loop_
_entity_poly.entity_id
_entity_poly.type
_entity_poly.pdbx_seq_one_letter_code
_entity_poly.pdbx_strand_id
1 'polypeptide(L)'
;MLQKEVKVLLLSLLVTSGLIGIGIWLFLPGISNLTGVNTSANNQETNNNNQSETSVKERISFGEKIFSPGEASQLKEDGAKAIADKNYQQAIAKFTESLKLKPNDPEALIYLNNARIGSSQNSTKNYTIVATVPLGNNSNTGLEILRGIAQAQNEINTNGKINGAYLKVGIANDDDDPEISQQIATNLVKNPEVLGVVCCNTSDATLTAGTVYNSGKLVAISPISTSVKITNFSPYIFRTVPSDFIAARTLANYMVKNLQKKKAAVFFNSQSGYSQSLKSEFVSSILLEGGEISKEFDLSKADFSAASSLKQATEQGAQVLMLAANTGILDKALQVVQVNQKRLTLLGGDDVYTLKTLEIGREQAVGMVLAVPWHIQGNPKSEFPKTSRKLWGADVSWRTALAYDATKALIAALGKDPTRSGIQKTLVSPGFSATGAGGEIRFLPSGDRNTSVQLVKIVPGSRSRAGYDFEPISPSN
;
A
#
# COMPACT_ATOMS: atom_id res chain seq x y z
N MET A 1 -55.75 -3.89 18.35
CA MET A 1 -54.35 -3.38 18.39
C MET A 1 -53.75 -3.17 16.98
N LEU A 2 -53.95 -4.06 16.03
CA LEU A 2 -53.39 -3.92 14.66
C LEU A 2 -53.73 -2.65 13.89
N GLN A 3 -54.91 -2.09 14.06
CA GLN A 3 -55.34 -0.88 13.31
C GLN A 3 -54.67 0.44 13.74
N LYS A 4 -54.11 0.51 14.96
CA LYS A 4 -53.38 1.70 15.42
C LYS A 4 -51.95 1.74 14.90
N GLU A 5 -51.31 0.60 14.82
CA GLU A 5 -49.90 0.48 14.34
C GLU A 5 -49.80 0.74 12.84
N VAL A 6 -50.78 0.27 12.04
CA VAL A 6 -50.82 0.54 10.61
C VAL A 6 -51.07 2.03 10.30
N LYS A 7 -51.84 2.73 11.11
CA LYS A 7 -52.05 4.20 10.97
C LYS A 7 -50.78 4.99 11.31
N VAL A 8 -50.01 4.56 12.30
CA VAL A 8 -48.73 5.20 12.66
C VAL A 8 -47.69 4.99 11.56
N LEU A 9 -47.64 3.78 10.99
CA LEU A 9 -46.74 3.46 9.87
C LEU A 9 -47.08 4.27 8.59
N LEU A 10 -48.36 4.41 8.26
CA LEU A 10 -48.80 5.23 7.12
C LEU A 10 -48.55 6.72 7.34
N LEU A 11 -48.68 7.20 8.58
CA LEU A 11 -48.37 8.60 8.91
C LEU A 11 -46.89 8.90 8.84
N SER A 12 -46.03 7.97 9.28
CA SER A 12 -44.55 8.10 9.20
C SER A 12 -44.08 8.11 7.74
N LEU A 13 -44.69 7.30 6.87
CA LEU A 13 -44.35 7.25 5.44
C LEU A 13 -44.72 8.54 4.71
N LEU A 14 -45.88 9.17 5.07
CA LEU A 14 -46.29 10.45 4.52
C LEU A 14 -45.44 11.63 4.97
N VAL A 15 -44.95 11.61 6.22
CA VAL A 15 -44.05 12.65 6.75
C VAL A 15 -42.68 12.56 6.09
N THR A 16 -42.15 11.32 5.88
CA THR A 16 -40.85 11.11 5.23
C THR A 16 -40.86 11.50 3.75
N SER A 17 -41.93 11.17 3.03
CA SER A 17 -42.09 11.57 1.62
C SER A 17 -42.28 13.07 1.45
N GLY A 18 -42.99 13.75 2.40
CA GLY A 18 -43.13 15.19 2.43
C GLY A 18 -41.79 15.93 2.67
N LEU A 19 -40.96 15.44 3.57
CA LEU A 19 -39.63 16.02 3.84
C LEU A 19 -38.66 15.86 2.68
N ILE A 20 -38.73 14.75 1.95
CA ILE A 20 -37.91 14.52 0.74
C ILE A 20 -38.35 15.46 -0.39
N GLY A 21 -39.68 15.68 -0.56
CA GLY A 21 -40.22 16.62 -1.56
C GLY A 21 -39.83 18.08 -1.31
N ILE A 22 -39.82 18.52 -0.05
CA ILE A 22 -39.43 19.89 0.34
C ILE A 22 -37.91 20.07 0.21
N GLY A 23 -37.11 19.05 0.52
CA GLY A 23 -35.65 19.07 0.35
C GLY A 23 -35.22 19.27 -1.12
N ILE A 24 -35.91 18.61 -2.06
CA ILE A 24 -35.67 18.75 -3.50
C ILE A 24 -36.06 20.13 -4.01
N TRP A 25 -37.15 20.73 -3.45
CA TRP A 25 -37.60 22.06 -3.90
C TRP A 25 -36.75 23.22 -3.39
N LEU A 26 -36.09 23.07 -2.25
CA LEU A 26 -35.20 24.10 -1.68
C LEU A 26 -33.78 24.10 -2.26
N PHE A 27 -33.37 23.03 -2.98
CA PHE A 27 -32.04 22.92 -3.58
C PHE A 27 -31.98 23.10 -5.10
N LEU A 28 -33.09 23.52 -5.75
CA LEU A 28 -33.11 23.88 -7.16
C LEU A 28 -33.33 25.40 -7.33
N PRO A 29 -32.29 26.22 -7.48
CA PRO A 29 -32.46 27.59 -7.92
C PRO A 29 -32.68 27.65 -9.44
N GLY A 30 -33.84 28.09 -9.85
CA GLY A 30 -34.00 28.85 -11.10
C GLY A 30 -34.03 28.05 -12.41
N ILE A 31 -35.21 27.44 -12.74
CA ILE A 31 -35.52 27.16 -14.13
C ILE A 31 -36.47 28.27 -14.64
N SER A 32 -35.88 29.31 -15.17
CA SER A 32 -36.56 30.23 -16.09
C SER A 32 -35.61 30.49 -17.26
N ASN A 33 -36.04 30.03 -18.43
CA ASN A 33 -35.56 30.27 -19.79
C ASN A 33 -35.13 29.00 -20.53
N LEU A 34 -36.13 28.25 -20.97
CA LEU A 34 -36.01 27.25 -22.03
C LEU A 34 -36.71 27.77 -23.29
N THR A 35 -36.00 28.58 -24.08
CA THR A 35 -36.19 28.64 -25.54
C THR A 35 -34.90 29.18 -26.16
N GLY A 36 -34.10 28.27 -26.65
CA GLY A 36 -32.87 28.61 -27.37
C GLY A 36 -32.05 27.34 -27.61
N VAL A 37 -32.41 26.62 -28.68
CA VAL A 37 -31.61 25.52 -29.21
C VAL A 37 -30.27 26.08 -29.63
N ASN A 38 -29.17 25.76 -28.89
CA ASN A 38 -27.81 25.85 -29.40
C ASN A 38 -27.08 24.54 -29.11
N THR A 39 -26.80 23.83 -30.18
CA THR A 39 -25.95 22.66 -30.31
C THR A 39 -24.51 23.02 -29.96
N SER A 40 -24.18 23.06 -28.66
CA SER A 40 -22.77 23.24 -28.18
C SER A 40 -22.44 22.40 -26.95
N ALA A 41 -23.36 21.55 -26.44
CA ALA A 41 -23.10 20.75 -25.23
C ALA A 41 -22.27 19.49 -25.45
N ASN A 42 -22.07 19.05 -26.71
CA ASN A 42 -21.31 17.81 -27.00
C ASN A 42 -19.79 17.99 -27.09
N ASN A 43 -19.27 19.22 -27.08
CA ASN A 43 -17.82 19.46 -27.22
C ASN A 43 -17.12 19.67 -25.85
N GLN A 44 -17.86 19.94 -24.76
CA GLN A 44 -17.24 20.12 -23.46
C GLN A 44 -17.04 18.80 -22.69
N GLU A 45 -17.96 17.85 -22.79
CA GLU A 45 -17.76 16.51 -22.19
C GLU A 45 -16.68 15.71 -22.90
N THR A 46 -16.58 15.80 -24.24
CA THR A 46 -15.52 15.16 -25.01
C THR A 46 -14.16 15.82 -24.76
N ASN A 47 -14.08 17.12 -24.56
CA ASN A 47 -12.82 17.80 -24.25
C ASN A 47 -12.34 17.51 -22.83
N ASN A 48 -13.22 17.44 -21.82
CA ASN A 48 -12.87 17.08 -20.45
C ASN A 48 -12.42 15.61 -20.34
N ASN A 49 -13.07 14.71 -21.06
CA ASN A 49 -12.66 13.30 -21.08
C ASN A 49 -11.32 13.10 -21.79
N ASN A 50 -11.05 13.80 -22.87
CA ASN A 50 -9.77 13.73 -23.59
C ASN A 50 -8.63 14.35 -22.78
N GLN A 51 -8.85 15.45 -22.06
CA GLN A 51 -7.86 16.03 -21.14
C GLN A 51 -7.57 15.12 -19.96
N SER A 52 -8.58 14.48 -19.37
CA SER A 52 -8.45 13.52 -18.28
C SER A 52 -7.69 12.27 -18.74
N GLU A 53 -8.03 11.69 -19.89
CA GLU A 53 -7.33 10.51 -20.46
C GLU A 53 -5.86 10.81 -20.81
N THR A 54 -5.55 11.99 -21.33
CA THR A 54 -4.18 12.41 -21.64
C THR A 54 -3.36 12.55 -20.34
N SER A 55 -3.95 13.18 -19.32
CA SER A 55 -3.28 13.36 -18.01
C SER A 55 -3.00 12.02 -17.32
N VAL A 56 -3.87 11.03 -17.46
CA VAL A 56 -3.67 9.68 -16.87
C VAL A 56 -2.60 8.89 -17.62
N LYS A 57 -2.55 8.98 -18.95
CA LYS A 57 -1.50 8.32 -19.74
C LYS A 57 -0.11 8.87 -19.43
N GLU A 58 -0.01 10.14 -19.06
CA GLU A 58 1.24 10.74 -18.62
C GLU A 58 1.74 10.22 -17.28
N ARG A 59 0.87 9.58 -16.48
CA ARG A 59 1.19 8.95 -15.21
C ARG A 59 1.65 7.50 -15.33
N ILE A 60 1.67 6.93 -16.54
CA ILE A 60 2.09 5.55 -16.80
C ILE A 60 3.30 5.56 -17.72
N SER A 61 4.35 4.81 -17.39
CA SER A 61 5.57 4.71 -18.20
C SER A 61 6.10 3.28 -18.22
N PHE A 62 6.62 2.86 -19.37
CA PHE A 62 7.38 1.63 -19.53
C PHE A 62 8.88 1.88 -19.71
N GLY A 63 9.30 3.11 -19.48
CA GLY A 63 10.68 3.58 -19.50
C GLY A 63 10.89 4.86 -20.30
N GLU A 64 9.87 5.32 -21.03
CA GLU A 64 9.91 6.55 -21.81
C GLU A 64 9.81 7.83 -20.98
N LYS A 65 9.48 7.71 -19.70
CA LYS A 65 9.35 8.83 -18.75
C LYS A 65 9.82 8.42 -17.37
N ILE A 66 10.47 9.35 -16.66
CA ILE A 66 10.96 9.19 -15.29
C ILE A 66 9.96 9.81 -14.32
N PHE A 67 9.67 9.10 -13.23
CA PHE A 67 8.76 9.56 -12.17
C PHE A 67 9.45 9.81 -10.84
N SER A 68 10.61 9.16 -10.55
CA SER A 68 11.26 9.34 -9.26
C SER A 68 11.82 10.76 -9.13
N PRO A 69 11.34 11.56 -8.14
CA PRO A 69 11.83 12.90 -7.91
C PRO A 69 13.27 12.86 -7.35
N GLY A 70 13.98 13.95 -7.52
CA GLY A 70 15.34 14.11 -7.04
C GLY A 70 16.36 13.72 -8.08
N GLU A 71 17.63 13.62 -7.72
CA GLU A 71 18.82 13.47 -8.56
C GLU A 71 18.68 12.45 -9.72
N ALA A 72 17.74 12.73 -10.65
CA ALA A 72 17.73 12.06 -11.93
C ALA A 72 19.04 12.42 -12.59
N SER A 73 19.96 11.47 -12.70
CA SER A 73 21.17 11.70 -13.45
C SER A 73 20.80 11.97 -14.92
N GLN A 74 21.51 12.85 -15.58
CA GLN A 74 21.34 13.07 -17.02
C GLN A 74 21.33 11.74 -17.80
N LEU A 75 22.12 10.76 -17.33
CA LEU A 75 22.16 9.41 -17.91
C LEU A 75 20.81 8.68 -17.84
N LYS A 76 20.08 8.85 -16.75
CA LYS A 76 18.75 8.24 -16.59
C LYS A 76 17.73 8.89 -17.51
N GLU A 77 17.76 10.21 -17.63
CA GLU A 77 16.92 10.98 -18.56
C GLU A 77 17.23 10.64 -20.04
N ASP A 78 18.53 10.58 -20.39
CA ASP A 78 18.96 10.16 -21.72
C ASP A 78 18.50 8.73 -22.04
N GLY A 79 18.51 7.83 -21.04
CA GLY A 79 18.00 6.48 -21.18
C GLY A 79 16.50 6.44 -21.48
N ALA A 80 15.71 7.25 -20.77
CA ALA A 80 14.27 7.35 -20.99
C ALA A 80 13.94 7.94 -22.37
N LYS A 81 14.64 8.98 -22.76
CA LYS A 81 14.51 9.54 -24.10
C LYS A 81 14.85 8.51 -25.19
N ALA A 82 15.91 7.73 -24.98
CA ALA A 82 16.28 6.68 -25.93
C ALA A 82 15.21 5.58 -26.03
N ILE A 83 14.48 5.24 -24.94
CA ILE A 83 13.31 4.35 -25.01
C ILE A 83 12.19 5.00 -25.82
N ALA A 84 11.88 6.29 -25.57
CA ALA A 84 10.85 7.02 -26.32
C ALA A 84 11.15 7.03 -27.83
N ASP A 85 12.43 7.18 -28.19
CA ASP A 85 12.93 7.15 -29.58
C ASP A 85 13.10 5.71 -30.13
N LYS A 86 12.73 4.67 -29.35
CA LYS A 86 12.92 3.24 -29.66
C LYS A 86 14.38 2.83 -29.91
N ASN A 87 15.33 3.64 -29.47
CA ASN A 87 16.77 3.33 -29.53
C ASN A 87 17.18 2.53 -28.26
N TYR A 88 16.75 1.27 -28.23
CA TYR A 88 16.93 0.42 -27.06
C TYR A 88 18.39 0.12 -26.72
N GLN A 89 19.30 0.07 -27.70
CA GLN A 89 20.73 -0.14 -27.45
C GLN A 89 21.33 1.05 -26.69
N GLN A 90 20.98 2.26 -27.09
CA GLN A 90 21.40 3.45 -26.38
C GLN A 90 20.77 3.52 -24.97
N ALA A 91 19.49 3.17 -24.85
CA ALA A 91 18.80 3.11 -23.55
C ALA A 91 19.52 2.14 -22.59
N ILE A 92 19.89 0.93 -23.04
CA ILE A 92 20.64 -0.05 -22.26
C ILE A 92 21.98 0.53 -21.78
N ALA A 93 22.73 1.19 -22.68
CA ALA A 93 24.02 1.80 -22.33
C ALA A 93 23.83 2.87 -21.24
N LYS A 94 22.87 3.79 -21.42
CA LYS A 94 22.61 4.90 -20.50
C LYS A 94 22.12 4.44 -19.12
N PHE A 95 21.14 3.54 -19.05
CA PHE A 95 20.67 3.00 -17.76
C PHE A 95 21.74 2.15 -17.08
N THR A 96 22.56 1.41 -17.82
CA THR A 96 23.68 0.65 -17.24
C THR A 96 24.70 1.60 -16.61
N GLU A 97 25.04 2.69 -17.26
CA GLU A 97 25.97 3.69 -16.73
C GLU A 97 25.36 4.43 -15.53
N SER A 98 24.07 4.80 -15.58
CA SER A 98 23.34 5.41 -14.45
C SER A 98 23.39 4.50 -13.21
N LEU A 99 23.12 3.20 -13.39
CA LEU A 99 23.13 2.23 -12.28
C LEU A 99 24.54 1.94 -11.72
N LYS A 100 25.61 2.17 -12.50
CA LYS A 100 26.97 2.12 -11.94
C LYS A 100 27.22 3.28 -10.98
N LEU A 101 26.69 4.45 -11.25
CA LEU A 101 26.81 5.63 -10.39
C LEU A 101 25.87 5.55 -9.18
N LYS A 102 24.64 5.08 -9.39
CA LYS A 102 23.59 4.96 -8.38
C LYS A 102 22.94 3.57 -8.43
N PRO A 103 23.57 2.55 -7.81
CA PRO A 103 23.07 1.17 -7.85
C PRO A 103 21.67 1.01 -7.24
N ASN A 104 21.31 1.85 -6.27
CA ASN A 104 20.03 1.81 -5.56
C ASN A 104 18.96 2.66 -6.27
N ASP A 105 18.75 2.42 -7.58
CA ASP A 105 17.70 3.05 -8.37
C ASP A 105 16.79 1.98 -8.99
N PRO A 106 15.64 1.64 -8.34
CA PRO A 106 14.77 0.59 -8.82
C PRO A 106 14.05 0.96 -10.13
N GLU A 107 13.73 2.24 -10.36
CA GLU A 107 13.12 2.70 -11.60
C GLU A 107 14.07 2.51 -12.80
N ALA A 108 15.33 2.91 -12.64
CA ALA A 108 16.35 2.69 -13.67
C ALA A 108 16.57 1.20 -13.97
N LEU A 109 16.51 0.33 -12.94
CA LEU A 109 16.64 -1.11 -13.13
C LEU A 109 15.45 -1.72 -13.88
N ILE A 110 14.22 -1.30 -13.58
CA ILE A 110 13.02 -1.70 -14.31
C ILE A 110 13.14 -1.29 -15.78
N TYR A 111 13.53 -0.05 -16.06
CA TYR A 111 13.62 0.46 -17.40
C TYR A 111 14.79 -0.15 -18.20
N LEU A 112 15.90 -0.47 -17.54
CA LEU A 112 16.98 -1.27 -18.14
C LEU A 112 16.48 -2.64 -18.59
N ASN A 113 15.70 -3.33 -17.76
CA ASN A 113 15.12 -4.62 -18.13
C ASN A 113 14.13 -4.47 -19.31
N ASN A 114 13.30 -3.44 -19.29
CA ASN A 114 12.37 -3.16 -20.40
C ASN A 114 13.11 -2.82 -21.70
N ALA A 115 14.19 -2.05 -21.63
CA ALA A 115 15.02 -1.73 -22.80
C ALA A 115 15.68 -3.00 -23.40
N ARG A 116 16.13 -3.93 -22.55
CA ARG A 116 16.67 -5.23 -23.00
C ARG A 116 15.62 -6.06 -23.73
N ILE A 117 14.36 -6.04 -23.26
CA ILE A 117 13.24 -6.69 -23.95
C ILE A 117 13.03 -6.05 -25.33
N GLY A 118 12.97 -4.70 -25.38
CA GLY A 118 12.77 -3.96 -26.61
C GLY A 118 13.90 -4.11 -27.64
N SER A 119 15.15 -4.35 -27.17
CA SER A 119 16.31 -4.55 -28.06
C SER A 119 16.41 -5.94 -28.68
N SER A 120 15.64 -6.91 -28.18
CA SER A 120 15.67 -8.28 -28.68
C SER A 120 15.09 -8.35 -30.10
N GLN A 121 15.95 -8.59 -31.07
CA GLN A 121 15.53 -8.85 -32.45
C GLN A 121 14.76 -10.17 -32.50
N ASN A 122 13.59 -10.16 -33.13
CA ASN A 122 12.61 -11.23 -33.24
C ASN A 122 11.67 -11.39 -32.02
N SER A 123 10.46 -10.84 -32.17
CA SER A 123 9.21 -11.15 -31.42
C SER A 123 9.38 -11.89 -30.08
N THR A 124 10.29 -11.43 -29.24
CA THR A 124 10.53 -12.09 -27.96
C THR A 124 9.29 -11.92 -27.10
N LYS A 125 8.63 -13.04 -26.80
CA LYS A 125 7.42 -13.07 -25.98
C LYS A 125 7.69 -12.40 -24.63
N ASN A 126 6.80 -11.51 -24.22
CA ASN A 126 6.83 -10.92 -22.90
C ASN A 126 5.43 -10.90 -22.29
N TYR A 127 5.38 -10.89 -20.96
CA TYR A 127 4.17 -10.67 -20.18
C TYR A 127 4.30 -9.34 -19.46
N THR A 128 3.25 -8.52 -19.52
CA THR A 128 3.26 -7.18 -18.95
C THR A 128 2.46 -7.14 -17.65
N ILE A 129 3.08 -6.60 -16.62
CA ILE A 129 2.41 -6.18 -15.37
C ILE A 129 2.68 -4.70 -15.13
N VAL A 130 1.88 -4.06 -14.28
CA VAL A 130 2.09 -2.66 -13.91
C VAL A 130 2.19 -2.54 -12.38
N ALA A 131 3.10 -1.69 -11.93
CA ALA A 131 3.21 -1.25 -10.54
C ALA A 131 2.54 0.11 -10.37
N THR A 132 1.58 0.24 -9.44
CA THR A 132 1.04 1.55 -9.07
C THR A 132 1.66 1.97 -7.73
N VAL A 133 2.30 3.13 -7.70
CA VAL A 133 3.15 3.58 -6.59
C VAL A 133 3.11 5.09 -6.41
N PRO A 134 3.24 5.63 -5.18
CA PRO A 134 3.20 7.06 -4.89
C PRO A 134 4.58 7.70 -5.05
N LEU A 135 4.98 8.09 -6.24
CA LEU A 135 6.31 8.67 -6.49
C LEU A 135 6.38 10.19 -6.31
N GLY A 136 5.25 10.90 -6.32
CA GLY A 136 5.21 12.33 -6.04
C GLY A 136 5.11 12.63 -4.54
N ASN A 137 4.06 12.18 -3.89
CA ASN A 137 3.73 12.56 -2.50
C ASN A 137 4.47 11.72 -1.45
N ASN A 138 4.81 10.46 -1.75
CA ASN A 138 5.44 9.52 -0.82
C ASN A 138 6.54 8.70 -1.51
N SER A 139 7.48 9.41 -2.13
CA SER A 139 8.51 8.81 -2.99
C SER A 139 9.35 7.73 -2.30
N ASN A 140 9.67 7.89 -1.02
CA ASN A 140 10.43 6.88 -0.28
C ASN A 140 9.69 5.53 -0.24
N THR A 141 8.40 5.54 0.08
CA THR A 141 7.57 4.32 0.06
C THR A 141 7.43 3.77 -1.35
N GLY A 142 7.19 4.63 -2.35
CA GLY A 142 7.12 4.21 -3.74
C GLY A 142 8.40 3.52 -4.21
N LEU A 143 9.58 4.06 -3.86
CA LEU A 143 10.87 3.45 -4.18
C LEU A 143 11.11 2.13 -3.42
N GLU A 144 10.65 1.99 -2.17
CA GLU A 144 10.70 0.72 -1.45
C GLU A 144 9.89 -0.37 -2.16
N ILE A 145 8.69 -0.06 -2.62
CA ILE A 145 7.84 -0.98 -3.40
C ILE A 145 8.53 -1.34 -4.72
N LEU A 146 9.02 -0.36 -5.46
CA LEU A 146 9.70 -0.58 -6.74
C LEU A 146 10.95 -1.45 -6.60
N ARG A 147 11.70 -1.36 -5.48
CA ARG A 147 12.87 -2.25 -5.24
C ARG A 147 12.47 -3.72 -5.25
N GLY A 148 11.37 -4.09 -4.61
CA GLY A 148 10.89 -5.47 -4.59
C GLY A 148 10.50 -5.95 -5.99
N ILE A 149 9.76 -5.13 -6.73
CA ILE A 149 9.32 -5.42 -8.09
C ILE A 149 10.50 -5.53 -9.06
N ALA A 150 11.42 -4.55 -9.01
CA ALA A 150 12.62 -4.51 -9.85
C ALA A 150 13.53 -5.72 -9.61
N GLN A 151 13.69 -6.14 -8.36
CA GLN A 151 14.48 -7.32 -8.01
C GLN A 151 13.84 -8.58 -8.60
N ALA A 152 12.53 -8.79 -8.41
CA ALA A 152 11.84 -9.95 -8.95
C ALA A 152 11.85 -9.98 -10.49
N GLN A 153 11.67 -8.82 -11.14
CA GLN A 153 11.78 -8.68 -12.59
C GLN A 153 13.20 -9.01 -13.08
N ASN A 154 14.21 -8.44 -12.44
CA ASN A 154 15.60 -8.66 -12.83
C ASN A 154 16.02 -10.13 -12.66
N GLU A 155 15.63 -10.76 -11.56
CA GLU A 155 15.91 -12.18 -11.31
C GLU A 155 15.30 -13.08 -12.38
N ILE A 156 14.00 -12.93 -12.68
CA ILE A 156 13.34 -13.80 -13.66
C ILE A 156 13.84 -13.54 -15.08
N ASN A 157 14.12 -12.31 -15.45
CA ASN A 157 14.60 -11.96 -16.77
C ASN A 157 16.06 -12.40 -17.00
N THR A 158 16.86 -12.51 -15.93
CA THR A 158 18.25 -12.94 -16.02
C THR A 158 18.39 -14.46 -15.94
N ASN A 159 17.64 -15.12 -15.06
CA ASN A 159 17.92 -16.50 -14.65
C ASN A 159 16.97 -17.56 -15.21
N GLY A 160 15.95 -17.22 -16.00
CA GLY A 160 15.05 -18.30 -16.43
C GLY A 160 13.88 -17.95 -17.33
N LYS A 161 13.40 -16.73 -17.34
CA LYS A 161 12.16 -16.31 -18.04
C LYS A 161 10.91 -17.10 -17.56
N ILE A 162 9.74 -16.64 -17.94
CA ILE A 162 8.45 -17.28 -17.63
C ILE A 162 8.05 -18.13 -18.85
N ASN A 163 8.38 -19.43 -18.85
CA ASN A 163 8.14 -20.30 -20.01
C ASN A 163 8.69 -19.71 -21.34
N GLY A 164 9.91 -19.15 -21.29
CA GLY A 164 10.56 -18.51 -22.43
C GLY A 164 10.18 -17.04 -22.66
N ALA A 165 9.19 -16.49 -21.93
CA ALA A 165 8.80 -15.09 -22.02
C ALA A 165 9.51 -14.23 -20.94
N TYR A 166 9.82 -12.98 -21.27
CA TYR A 166 10.30 -11.99 -20.31
C TYR A 166 9.14 -11.36 -19.52
N LEU A 167 9.43 -10.83 -18.34
CA LEU A 167 8.53 -9.97 -17.59
C LEU A 167 8.81 -8.50 -17.91
N LYS A 168 7.84 -7.82 -18.51
CA LYS A 168 7.84 -6.37 -18.72
C LYS A 168 7.07 -5.69 -17.60
N VAL A 169 7.62 -4.62 -17.00
CA VAL A 169 6.98 -3.90 -15.90
C VAL A 169 6.75 -2.44 -16.30
N GLY A 170 5.50 -1.99 -16.23
CA GLY A 170 5.15 -0.57 -16.27
C GLY A 170 5.13 0.02 -14.86
N ILE A 171 5.41 1.32 -14.75
CA ILE A 171 5.25 2.10 -13.53
C ILE A 171 4.14 3.11 -13.75
N ALA A 172 3.22 3.20 -12.78
CA ALA A 172 2.17 4.20 -12.74
C ALA A 172 2.23 4.97 -11.43
N ASN A 173 2.27 6.30 -11.51
CA ASN A 173 2.33 7.17 -10.33
C ASN A 173 0.91 7.57 -9.91
N ASP A 174 0.41 7.02 -8.81
CA ASP A 174 -0.92 7.29 -8.26
C ASP A 174 -0.92 8.34 -7.13
N ASP A 175 0.24 8.78 -6.67
CA ASP A 175 0.43 9.79 -5.62
C ASP A 175 -0.34 9.49 -4.31
N ASP A 176 -0.70 8.23 -4.05
CA ASP A 176 -1.57 7.81 -2.93
C ASP A 176 -2.99 8.44 -3.00
N ASP A 177 -3.38 8.97 -4.15
CA ASP A 177 -4.69 9.56 -4.37
C ASP A 177 -5.68 8.50 -4.87
N PRO A 178 -6.80 8.24 -4.16
CA PRO A 178 -7.77 7.22 -4.55
C PRO A 178 -8.43 7.49 -5.91
N GLU A 179 -8.68 8.76 -6.28
CA GLU A 179 -9.29 9.11 -7.56
C GLU A 179 -8.32 8.89 -8.72
N ILE A 180 -7.06 9.30 -8.55
CA ILE A 180 -6.00 9.04 -9.52
C ILE A 180 -5.79 7.53 -9.67
N SER A 181 -5.76 6.78 -8.56
CA SER A 181 -5.64 5.33 -8.58
C SER A 181 -6.78 4.67 -9.35
N GLN A 182 -8.02 5.18 -9.22
CA GLN A 182 -9.19 4.71 -9.97
C GLN A 182 -9.07 5.00 -11.48
N GLN A 183 -8.61 6.19 -11.84
CA GLN A 183 -8.40 6.59 -13.23
C GLN A 183 -7.29 5.74 -13.89
N ILE A 184 -6.18 5.50 -13.19
CA ILE A 184 -5.12 4.60 -13.63
C ILE A 184 -5.67 3.19 -13.82
N ALA A 185 -6.40 2.65 -12.85
CA ALA A 185 -7.02 1.33 -12.94
C ALA A 185 -7.94 1.22 -14.18
N THR A 186 -8.74 2.25 -14.46
CA THR A 186 -9.59 2.32 -15.65
C THR A 186 -8.79 2.23 -16.95
N ASN A 187 -7.63 2.90 -17.01
CA ASN A 187 -6.76 2.84 -18.17
C ASN A 187 -6.12 1.45 -18.31
N LEU A 188 -5.63 0.85 -17.20
CA LEU A 188 -4.98 -0.45 -17.21
C LEU A 188 -5.95 -1.58 -17.59
N VAL A 189 -7.20 -1.52 -17.15
CA VAL A 189 -8.25 -2.50 -17.51
C VAL A 189 -8.53 -2.48 -19.01
N LYS A 190 -8.56 -1.31 -19.64
CA LYS A 190 -8.74 -1.15 -21.09
C LYS A 190 -7.58 -1.70 -21.93
N ASN A 191 -6.39 -1.84 -21.35
CA ASN A 191 -5.21 -2.37 -22.04
C ASN A 191 -5.10 -3.89 -21.91
N PRO A 192 -5.38 -4.69 -22.94
CA PRO A 192 -5.37 -6.16 -22.89
C PRO A 192 -3.95 -6.74 -22.68
N GLU A 193 -2.90 -6.00 -22.92
CA GLU A 193 -1.53 -6.45 -22.69
C GLU A 193 -1.19 -6.49 -21.20
N VAL A 194 -1.89 -5.71 -20.35
CA VAL A 194 -1.69 -5.73 -18.90
C VAL A 194 -2.38 -6.95 -18.30
N LEU A 195 -1.60 -7.87 -17.78
CA LEU A 195 -2.07 -9.15 -17.27
C LEU A 195 -2.27 -9.17 -15.75
N GLY A 196 -1.61 -8.27 -15.02
CA GLY A 196 -1.73 -8.14 -13.57
C GLY A 196 -1.15 -6.83 -13.07
N VAL A 197 -1.50 -6.48 -11.83
CA VAL A 197 -1.06 -5.23 -11.20
C VAL A 197 -0.49 -5.54 -9.82
N VAL A 198 0.68 -4.96 -9.49
CA VAL A 198 1.12 -4.80 -8.11
C VAL A 198 0.64 -3.42 -7.68
N CYS A 199 -0.38 -3.37 -6.83
CA CYS A 199 -1.18 -2.16 -6.64
C CYS A 199 -1.13 -1.67 -5.22
N CYS A 200 -1.01 -0.42 -5.17
CA CYS A 200 -1.52 0.57 -4.23
C CYS A 200 -0.87 0.49 -2.84
N ASN A 201 -0.40 1.64 -2.42
CA ASN A 201 0.19 1.81 -1.11
C ASN A 201 -0.88 1.94 -0.01
N THR A 202 -1.90 2.77 -0.20
CA THR A 202 -2.93 2.96 0.82
C THR A 202 -4.11 2.00 0.67
N SER A 203 -4.77 1.68 1.79
CA SER A 203 -5.98 0.85 1.78
C SER A 203 -7.14 1.53 1.03
N ASP A 204 -7.23 2.86 1.12
CA ASP A 204 -8.26 3.64 0.44
C ASP A 204 -8.07 3.59 -1.09
N ALA A 205 -6.84 3.78 -1.59
CA ALA A 205 -6.51 3.61 -3.00
C ALA A 205 -6.78 2.18 -3.49
N THR A 206 -6.43 1.16 -2.68
CA THR A 206 -6.69 -0.25 -3.02
C THR A 206 -8.17 -0.55 -3.17
N LEU A 207 -9.01 -0.05 -2.27
CA LEU A 207 -10.46 -0.26 -2.34
C LEU A 207 -11.07 0.47 -3.54
N THR A 208 -10.66 1.71 -3.79
CA THR A 208 -11.20 2.52 -4.89
C THR A 208 -10.79 1.96 -6.25
N ALA A 209 -9.49 1.70 -6.48
CA ALA A 209 -9.01 1.07 -7.71
C ALA A 209 -9.51 -0.37 -7.85
N GLY A 210 -9.66 -1.09 -6.73
CA GLY A 210 -10.14 -2.45 -6.66
C GLY A 210 -11.54 -2.66 -7.25
N THR A 211 -12.44 -1.67 -7.16
CA THR A 211 -13.76 -1.72 -7.80
C THR A 211 -13.63 -1.83 -9.33
N VAL A 212 -12.68 -1.09 -9.90
CA VAL A 212 -12.39 -1.07 -11.34
C VAL A 212 -11.70 -2.37 -11.76
N TYR A 213 -10.69 -2.81 -11.01
CA TYR A 213 -10.01 -4.09 -11.29
C TYR A 213 -10.96 -5.29 -11.23
N ASN A 214 -11.89 -5.29 -10.25
CA ASN A 214 -12.94 -6.31 -10.17
C ASN A 214 -13.83 -6.34 -11.42
N SER A 215 -14.36 -5.18 -11.81
CA SER A 215 -15.23 -5.05 -12.99
C SER A 215 -14.51 -5.44 -14.29
N GLY A 216 -13.22 -5.09 -14.40
CA GLY A 216 -12.37 -5.41 -15.54
C GLY A 216 -11.71 -6.79 -15.48
N LYS A 217 -11.99 -7.58 -14.45
CA LYS A 217 -11.42 -8.93 -14.23
C LYS A 217 -9.88 -8.94 -14.33
N LEU A 218 -9.23 -7.90 -13.81
CA LEU A 218 -7.79 -7.74 -13.76
C LEU A 218 -7.30 -7.97 -12.33
N VAL A 219 -6.42 -8.95 -12.16
CA VAL A 219 -5.85 -9.25 -10.83
C VAL A 219 -4.95 -8.09 -10.38
N ALA A 220 -5.21 -7.63 -9.15
CA ALA A 220 -4.31 -6.71 -8.45
C ALA A 220 -3.90 -7.31 -7.09
N ILE A 221 -2.60 -7.24 -6.79
CA ILE A 221 -2.03 -7.72 -5.54
C ILE A 221 -1.43 -6.52 -4.78
N SER A 222 -2.02 -6.17 -3.63
CA SER A 222 -1.44 -5.14 -2.78
C SER A 222 -0.37 -5.71 -1.85
N PRO A 223 0.85 -5.15 -1.87
CA PRO A 223 1.89 -5.53 -0.93
C PRO A 223 1.82 -4.78 0.41
N ILE A 224 0.96 -3.76 0.54
CA ILE A 224 1.00 -2.79 1.63
C ILE A 224 -0.32 -2.67 2.40
N SER A 225 -1.46 -2.73 1.72
CA SER A 225 -2.77 -2.38 2.27
C SER A 225 -3.32 -3.42 3.24
N THR A 226 -3.41 -3.07 4.52
CA THR A 226 -3.73 -4.00 5.63
C THR A 226 -5.17 -3.96 6.11
N SER A 227 -5.97 -2.94 5.72
CA SER A 227 -7.36 -2.77 6.20
C SER A 227 -8.18 -4.06 6.06
N VAL A 228 -8.94 -4.38 7.09
CA VAL A 228 -9.86 -5.54 7.09
C VAL A 228 -10.94 -5.46 6.04
N LYS A 229 -11.23 -4.25 5.51
CA LYS A 229 -12.20 -4.06 4.42
C LYS A 229 -11.76 -4.70 3.10
N ILE A 230 -10.47 -5.03 2.95
CA ILE A 230 -9.93 -5.69 1.76
C ILE A 230 -10.22 -7.20 1.79
N THR A 231 -10.34 -7.80 2.97
CA THR A 231 -10.69 -9.21 3.14
C THR A 231 -12.03 -9.53 2.47
N ASN A 232 -12.07 -10.50 1.56
CA ASN A 232 -13.26 -10.85 0.77
C ASN A 232 -13.84 -9.71 -0.09
N PHE A 233 -13.07 -8.66 -0.36
CA PHE A 233 -13.55 -7.52 -1.14
C PHE A 233 -13.87 -7.92 -2.60
N SER A 234 -13.02 -8.72 -3.22
CA SER A 234 -13.16 -9.14 -4.62
C SER A 234 -12.32 -10.38 -4.92
N PRO A 235 -12.78 -11.29 -5.81
CA PRO A 235 -11.97 -12.43 -6.26
C PRO A 235 -10.75 -12.04 -7.12
N TYR A 236 -10.59 -10.76 -7.46
CA TYR A 236 -9.48 -10.22 -8.24
C TYR A 236 -8.51 -9.39 -7.40
N ILE A 237 -8.82 -9.15 -6.12
CA ILE A 237 -7.97 -8.38 -5.20
C ILE A 237 -7.33 -9.31 -4.19
N PHE A 238 -6.01 -9.28 -4.16
CA PHE A 238 -5.17 -10.05 -3.26
C PHE A 238 -4.25 -9.14 -2.47
N ARG A 239 -3.66 -9.64 -1.39
CA ARG A 239 -2.58 -8.95 -0.68
C ARG A 239 -1.54 -9.90 -0.14
N THR A 240 -0.27 -9.50 -0.24
CA THR A 240 0.84 -10.25 0.36
C THR A 240 1.12 -9.83 1.80
N VAL A 241 0.54 -8.72 2.24
CA VAL A 241 0.60 -8.24 3.63
C VAL A 241 -0.51 -8.89 4.48
N PRO A 242 -0.26 -9.25 5.76
CA PRO A 242 -1.31 -9.68 6.68
C PRO A 242 -2.30 -8.55 6.97
N SER A 243 -3.51 -8.90 7.38
CA SER A 243 -4.53 -7.89 7.71
C SER A 243 -4.29 -7.24 9.08
N ASP A 244 -4.87 -6.06 9.28
CA ASP A 244 -4.89 -5.36 10.57
C ASP A 244 -5.45 -6.21 11.71
N PHE A 245 -6.37 -7.14 11.40
CA PHE A 245 -6.87 -8.11 12.37
C PHE A 245 -5.73 -8.92 13.02
N ILE A 246 -4.77 -9.38 12.22
CA ILE A 246 -3.63 -10.17 12.71
C ILE A 246 -2.68 -9.29 13.53
N ALA A 247 -2.36 -8.09 13.02
CA ALA A 247 -1.46 -7.15 13.69
C ALA A 247 -2.03 -6.68 15.02
N ALA A 248 -3.27 -6.24 15.03
CA ALA A 248 -3.98 -5.75 16.22
C ALA A 248 -4.08 -6.83 17.31
N ARG A 249 -4.50 -8.04 16.92
CA ARG A 249 -4.59 -9.18 17.86
C ARG A 249 -3.23 -9.55 18.45
N THR A 250 -2.18 -9.52 17.65
CA THR A 250 -0.81 -9.80 18.11
C THR A 250 -0.35 -8.75 19.12
N LEU A 251 -0.59 -7.45 18.85
CA LEU A 251 -0.26 -6.35 19.78
C LEU A 251 -1.08 -6.40 21.06
N ALA A 252 -2.39 -6.67 20.97
CA ALA A 252 -3.27 -6.78 22.13
C ALA A 252 -2.83 -7.95 23.06
N ASN A 253 -2.56 -9.10 22.45
CA ASN A 253 -2.06 -10.27 23.17
C ASN A 253 -0.71 -9.98 23.84
N TYR A 254 0.22 -9.35 23.13
CA TYR A 254 1.51 -8.93 23.68
C TYR A 254 1.33 -7.96 24.86
N MET A 255 0.45 -6.96 24.73
CA MET A 255 0.15 -6.00 25.78
C MET A 255 -0.37 -6.71 27.06
N VAL A 256 -1.36 -7.58 26.91
CA VAL A 256 -2.05 -8.18 28.07
C VAL A 256 -1.23 -9.31 28.68
N LYS A 257 -0.67 -10.22 27.87
CA LYS A 257 -0.01 -11.44 28.36
C LYS A 257 1.47 -11.24 28.64
N ASN A 258 2.20 -10.55 27.76
CA ASN A 258 3.66 -10.39 27.94
C ASN A 258 3.98 -9.16 28.82
N LEU A 259 3.34 -8.02 28.58
CA LEU A 259 3.57 -6.82 29.37
C LEU A 259 2.72 -6.74 30.63
N GLN A 260 1.71 -7.60 30.78
CA GLN A 260 0.75 -7.61 31.88
C GLN A 260 0.08 -6.24 32.10
N LYS A 261 -0.21 -5.54 31.02
CA LYS A 261 -0.87 -4.23 31.01
C LYS A 261 -2.27 -4.37 30.44
N LYS A 262 -3.23 -3.67 31.04
CA LYS A 262 -4.64 -3.83 30.69
C LYS A 262 -5.30 -2.58 30.12
N LYS A 263 -4.70 -1.39 30.28
CA LYS A 263 -5.34 -0.13 29.89
C LYS A 263 -4.52 0.64 28.87
N ALA A 264 -5.08 0.87 27.68
CA ALA A 264 -4.43 1.56 26.58
C ALA A 264 -5.16 2.86 26.20
N ALA A 265 -4.40 3.87 25.76
CA ALA A 265 -4.90 4.98 24.96
C ALA A 265 -4.49 4.76 23.49
N VAL A 266 -5.38 5.08 22.57
CA VAL A 266 -5.13 4.87 21.13
C VAL A 266 -5.05 6.20 20.40
N PHE A 267 -3.99 6.37 19.61
CA PHE A 267 -3.77 7.51 18.73
C PHE A 267 -3.95 7.08 17.27
N PHE A 268 -4.88 7.67 16.57
CA PHE A 268 -5.27 7.26 15.22
C PHE A 268 -5.56 8.45 14.31
N ASN A 269 -5.74 8.20 13.02
CA ASN A 269 -6.13 9.16 12.01
C ASN A 269 -7.52 8.81 11.45
N SER A 270 -8.52 9.64 11.72
CA SER A 270 -9.89 9.41 11.23
C SER A 270 -10.04 9.60 9.71
N GLN A 271 -9.02 10.16 9.04
CA GLN A 271 -8.99 10.36 7.59
C GLN A 271 -8.34 9.20 6.82
N SER A 272 -7.87 8.14 7.50
CA SER A 272 -7.19 7.00 6.89
C SER A 272 -7.91 5.70 7.18
N GLY A 273 -8.31 4.98 6.12
CA GLY A 273 -8.95 3.67 6.22
C GLY A 273 -8.08 2.61 6.91
N TYR A 274 -6.75 2.64 6.70
CA TYR A 274 -5.79 1.83 7.44
C TYR A 274 -5.82 2.14 8.94
N SER A 275 -5.64 3.40 9.30
CA SER A 275 -5.54 3.82 10.69
C SER A 275 -6.81 3.50 11.50
N GLN A 276 -7.99 3.73 10.91
CA GLN A 276 -9.27 3.37 11.49
C GLN A 276 -9.43 1.85 11.65
N SER A 277 -8.99 1.07 10.63
CA SER A 277 -9.01 -0.38 10.65
C SER A 277 -8.16 -0.94 11.79
N LEU A 278 -6.88 -0.57 11.84
CA LEU A 278 -5.96 -1.03 12.89
C LEU A 278 -6.44 -0.63 14.28
N LYS A 279 -6.93 0.63 14.46
CA LYS A 279 -7.51 1.10 15.71
C LYS A 279 -8.68 0.23 16.14
N SER A 280 -9.64 0.00 15.26
CA SER A 280 -10.88 -0.73 15.59
C SER A 280 -10.59 -2.18 15.92
N GLU A 281 -9.69 -2.83 15.20
CA GLU A 281 -9.27 -4.20 15.48
C GLU A 281 -8.48 -4.31 16.79
N PHE A 282 -7.64 -3.32 17.12
CA PHE A 282 -6.92 -3.28 18.39
C PHE A 282 -7.87 -3.11 19.58
N VAL A 283 -8.82 -2.18 19.49
CA VAL A 283 -9.86 -1.95 20.52
C VAL A 283 -10.64 -3.25 20.77
N SER A 284 -11.12 -3.88 19.70
CA SER A 284 -11.86 -5.15 19.80
C SER A 284 -11.01 -6.26 20.45
N SER A 285 -9.75 -6.38 20.03
CA SER A 285 -8.83 -7.41 20.54
C SER A 285 -8.47 -7.19 22.01
N ILE A 286 -8.25 -5.94 22.45
CA ILE A 286 -7.96 -5.61 23.84
C ILE A 286 -9.14 -5.99 24.75
N LEU A 287 -10.37 -5.68 24.32
CA LEU A 287 -11.59 -6.02 25.09
C LEU A 287 -11.74 -7.54 25.23
N LEU A 288 -11.48 -8.30 24.16
CA LEU A 288 -11.51 -9.78 24.19
C LEU A 288 -10.45 -10.38 25.12
N GLU A 289 -9.28 -9.76 25.24
CA GLU A 289 -8.22 -10.21 26.16
C GLU A 289 -8.41 -9.69 27.60
N GLY A 290 -9.53 -9.01 27.91
CA GLY A 290 -9.86 -8.51 29.25
C GLY A 290 -9.14 -7.22 29.63
N GLY A 291 -8.69 -6.46 28.66
CA GLY A 291 -8.19 -5.10 28.82
C GLY A 291 -9.26 -4.04 28.54
N GLU A 292 -8.87 -2.77 28.58
CA GLU A 292 -9.75 -1.64 28.35
C GLU A 292 -9.05 -0.50 27.60
N ILE A 293 -9.84 0.35 26.94
CA ILE A 293 -9.36 1.58 26.31
C ILE A 293 -9.71 2.77 27.19
N SER A 294 -8.70 3.52 27.62
CA SER A 294 -8.90 4.73 28.41
C SER A 294 -9.46 5.86 27.56
N LYS A 295 -8.88 6.09 26.39
CA LYS A 295 -9.30 7.12 25.46
C LYS A 295 -8.75 6.90 24.05
N GLU A 296 -9.48 7.40 23.05
CA GLU A 296 -9.05 7.49 21.66
C GLU A 296 -8.75 8.96 21.32
N PHE A 297 -7.62 9.20 20.62
CA PHE A 297 -7.18 10.53 20.20
C PHE A 297 -6.98 10.56 18.69
N ASP A 298 -7.70 11.45 18.02
CA ASP A 298 -7.61 11.63 16.59
C ASP A 298 -6.49 12.62 16.23
N LEU A 299 -5.42 12.09 15.64
CA LEU A 299 -4.26 12.86 15.20
C LEU A 299 -4.58 13.85 14.06
N SER A 300 -5.65 13.61 13.28
CA SER A 300 -6.01 14.47 12.14
C SER A 300 -6.65 15.79 12.54
N LYS A 301 -7.17 15.88 13.75
CA LYS A 301 -7.84 17.09 14.22
C LYS A 301 -6.89 18.30 14.22
N ALA A 302 -7.43 19.46 13.85
CA ALA A 302 -6.65 20.71 13.79
C ALA A 302 -6.17 21.16 15.16
N ASP A 303 -6.94 20.89 16.22
CA ASP A 303 -6.65 21.23 17.63
C ASP A 303 -5.89 20.12 18.37
N PHE A 304 -5.40 19.09 17.67
CA PHE A 304 -4.63 18.02 18.28
C PHE A 304 -3.37 18.57 18.99
N SER A 305 -3.20 18.18 20.25
CA SER A 305 -2.03 18.48 21.06
C SER A 305 -1.51 17.23 21.74
N ALA A 306 -0.31 16.80 21.38
CA ALA A 306 0.34 15.62 21.96
C ALA A 306 0.47 15.71 23.48
N ALA A 307 0.86 16.87 24.00
CA ALA A 307 1.02 17.10 25.44
C ALA A 307 -0.32 17.00 26.19
N SER A 308 -1.38 17.65 25.68
CA SER A 308 -2.72 17.59 26.27
C SER A 308 -3.29 16.18 26.20
N SER A 309 -3.12 15.49 25.07
CA SER A 309 -3.60 14.11 24.90
C SER A 309 -2.91 13.14 25.84
N LEU A 310 -1.58 13.26 26.00
CA LEU A 310 -0.83 12.44 26.93
C LEU A 310 -1.26 12.68 28.39
N LYS A 311 -1.45 13.96 28.80
CA LYS A 311 -1.95 14.29 30.13
C LYS A 311 -3.30 13.60 30.38
N GLN A 312 -4.26 13.73 29.47
CA GLN A 312 -5.57 13.09 29.59
C GLN A 312 -5.47 11.56 29.63
N ALA A 313 -4.62 10.94 28.79
CA ALA A 313 -4.39 9.51 28.82
C ALA A 313 -3.87 9.03 30.18
N THR A 314 -2.90 9.77 30.74
CA THR A 314 -2.32 9.45 32.06
C THR A 314 -3.33 9.61 33.18
N GLU A 315 -4.09 10.72 33.22
CA GLU A 315 -5.15 10.97 34.20
C GLU A 315 -6.25 9.90 34.16
N GLN A 316 -6.51 9.32 32.99
CA GLN A 316 -7.46 8.21 32.83
C GLN A 316 -6.82 6.84 33.06
N GLY A 317 -5.58 6.78 33.52
CA GLY A 317 -4.90 5.55 33.98
C GLY A 317 -4.37 4.70 32.79
N ALA A 318 -4.12 5.26 31.61
CA ALA A 318 -3.46 4.53 30.53
C ALA A 318 -2.09 4.01 30.99
N GLN A 319 -1.77 2.79 30.60
CA GLN A 319 -0.49 2.14 30.84
C GLN A 319 0.31 1.98 29.53
N VAL A 320 -0.40 2.07 28.41
CA VAL A 320 0.09 1.86 27.05
C VAL A 320 -0.47 2.94 26.13
N LEU A 321 0.36 3.44 25.21
CA LEU A 321 -0.06 4.27 24.10
C LEU A 321 0.07 3.43 22.82
N MET A 322 -1.05 3.19 22.14
CA MET A 322 -1.09 2.52 20.84
C MET A 322 -1.10 3.55 19.72
N LEU A 323 -0.08 3.53 18.85
CA LEU A 323 0.06 4.40 17.70
C LEU A 323 -0.46 3.68 16.45
N ALA A 324 -1.72 3.88 16.11
CA ALA A 324 -2.35 3.42 14.89
C ALA A 324 -2.27 4.52 13.80
N ALA A 325 -1.13 5.17 13.67
CA ALA A 325 -0.90 6.27 12.73
C ALA A 325 -0.45 5.73 11.37
N ASN A 326 -0.95 6.33 10.29
CA ASN A 326 -0.43 6.13 8.94
C ASN A 326 0.77 7.05 8.65
N THR A 327 1.54 6.76 7.61
CA THR A 327 2.74 7.52 7.22
C THR A 327 2.49 9.01 7.04
N GLY A 328 1.35 9.40 6.48
CA GLY A 328 0.99 10.81 6.24
C GLY A 328 0.83 11.67 7.50
N ILE A 329 0.59 11.05 8.67
CA ILE A 329 0.42 11.75 9.95
C ILE A 329 1.47 11.35 11.01
N LEU A 330 2.51 10.62 10.59
CA LEU A 330 3.54 10.07 11.46
C LEU A 330 4.20 11.13 12.34
N ASP A 331 4.38 12.36 11.85
CA ASP A 331 4.97 13.47 12.63
C ASP A 331 4.21 13.76 13.91
N LYS A 332 2.87 13.76 13.87
CA LYS A 332 2.05 13.97 15.07
C LYS A 332 2.14 12.78 16.03
N ALA A 333 2.21 11.56 15.52
CA ALA A 333 2.44 10.37 16.36
C ALA A 333 3.82 10.43 17.04
N LEU A 334 4.85 10.88 16.32
CA LEU A 334 6.20 11.04 16.88
C LEU A 334 6.28 12.19 17.92
N GLN A 335 5.44 13.22 17.81
CA GLN A 335 5.28 14.21 18.89
C GLN A 335 4.76 13.54 20.18
N VAL A 336 3.82 12.58 20.06
CA VAL A 336 3.36 11.80 21.23
C VAL A 336 4.50 11.01 21.85
N VAL A 337 5.35 10.37 21.01
CA VAL A 337 6.55 9.66 21.48
C VAL A 337 7.48 10.59 22.26
N GLN A 338 7.74 11.80 21.73
CA GLN A 338 8.63 12.77 22.36
C GLN A 338 8.09 13.26 23.71
N VAL A 339 6.81 13.63 23.80
CA VAL A 339 6.22 14.13 25.05
C VAL A 339 6.00 13.00 26.06
N ASN A 340 5.91 11.73 25.62
CA ASN A 340 5.78 10.57 26.50
C ASN A 340 7.00 10.37 27.39
N GLN A 341 8.21 10.68 26.95
CA GLN A 341 9.45 10.56 27.72
C GLN A 341 9.57 9.20 28.43
N LYS A 342 9.21 8.11 27.75
CA LYS A 342 9.22 6.71 28.29
C LYS A 342 8.33 6.45 29.50
N ARG A 343 7.40 7.36 29.84
CA ARG A 343 6.50 7.18 30.99
C ARG A 343 5.52 6.03 30.80
N LEU A 344 4.98 5.89 29.59
CA LEU A 344 4.06 4.82 29.20
C LEU A 344 4.68 3.97 28.11
N THR A 345 4.32 2.71 28.07
CA THR A 345 4.78 1.79 27.01
C THR A 345 4.19 2.19 25.66
N LEU A 346 4.99 2.11 24.62
CA LEU A 346 4.59 2.44 23.26
C LEU A 346 4.39 1.16 22.44
N LEU A 347 3.23 1.05 21.79
CA LEU A 347 2.93 0.06 20.76
C LEU A 347 2.59 0.77 19.45
N GLY A 348 2.80 0.14 18.32
CA GLY A 348 2.41 0.73 17.04
C GLY A 348 2.24 -0.28 15.91
N GLY A 349 1.59 0.17 14.84
CA GLY A 349 1.44 -0.58 13.61
C GLY A 349 2.67 -0.49 12.69
N ASP A 350 2.56 -1.13 11.56
CA ASP A 350 3.62 -1.27 10.56
C ASP A 350 4.00 0.03 9.84
N ASP A 351 3.09 1.00 9.76
CA ASP A 351 3.39 2.34 9.20
C ASP A 351 4.29 3.19 10.11
N VAL A 352 4.39 2.82 11.40
CA VAL A 352 5.35 3.42 12.33
C VAL A 352 6.77 2.85 12.14
N TYR A 353 6.92 1.71 11.45
CA TYR A 353 8.22 1.10 11.11
C TYR A 353 8.88 1.88 9.95
N THR A 354 9.56 2.96 10.26
CA THR A 354 10.26 3.81 9.30
C THR A 354 11.59 4.31 9.86
N LEU A 355 12.53 4.69 8.98
CA LEU A 355 13.77 5.35 9.39
C LEU A 355 13.48 6.65 10.15
N LYS A 356 12.49 7.42 9.71
CA LYS A 356 12.03 8.66 10.37
C LYS A 356 11.63 8.43 11.85
N THR A 357 11.04 7.29 12.17
CA THR A 357 10.70 6.93 13.56
C THR A 357 11.98 6.79 14.42
N LEU A 358 13.03 6.21 13.86
CA LEU A 358 14.32 6.10 14.56
C LEU A 358 15.02 7.44 14.69
N GLU A 359 15.05 8.26 13.62
CA GLU A 359 15.72 9.55 13.58
C GLU A 359 15.08 10.61 14.49
N ILE A 360 13.74 10.65 14.54
CA ILE A 360 12.98 11.60 15.35
C ILE A 360 12.73 11.02 16.75
N GLY A 361 12.31 9.78 16.85
CA GLY A 361 11.96 9.14 18.12
C GLY A 361 13.16 8.96 19.04
N ARG A 362 14.32 8.60 18.47
CA ARG A 362 15.60 8.44 19.17
C ARG A 362 15.44 7.67 20.48
N GLU A 363 16.08 8.16 21.54
CA GLU A 363 16.04 7.59 22.88
C GLU A 363 14.60 7.47 23.43
N GLN A 364 13.69 8.37 23.05
CA GLN A 364 12.30 8.37 23.52
C GLN A 364 11.47 7.21 22.91
N ALA A 365 11.91 6.68 21.76
CA ALA A 365 11.28 5.55 21.11
C ALA A 365 11.86 4.20 21.57
N VAL A 366 13.00 4.16 22.29
CA VAL A 366 13.61 2.91 22.76
C VAL A 366 12.62 2.12 23.62
N GLY A 367 12.42 0.86 23.28
CA GLY A 367 11.43 -0.02 23.91
C GLY A 367 10.06 -0.04 23.25
N MET A 368 9.78 0.85 22.26
CA MET A 368 8.56 0.79 21.46
C MET A 368 8.48 -0.54 20.71
N VAL A 369 7.31 -1.19 20.76
CA VAL A 369 7.07 -2.46 20.06
C VAL A 369 6.10 -2.24 18.90
N LEU A 370 6.46 -2.76 17.74
CA LEU A 370 5.68 -2.65 16.52
C LEU A 370 5.31 -4.04 16.00
N ALA A 371 4.11 -4.19 15.46
CA ALA A 371 3.73 -5.35 14.67
C ALA A 371 4.05 -5.08 13.20
N VAL A 372 4.94 -5.84 12.60
CA VAL A 372 5.38 -5.68 11.22
C VAL A 372 5.13 -6.95 10.41
N PRO A 373 4.80 -6.83 9.12
CA PRO A 373 4.52 -7.99 8.27
C PRO A 373 5.74 -8.88 8.02
N TRP A 374 6.93 -8.29 8.03
CA TRP A 374 8.19 -8.95 7.78
C TRP A 374 9.34 -8.12 8.37
N HIS A 375 10.40 -8.80 8.80
CA HIS A 375 11.64 -8.15 9.22
C HIS A 375 12.85 -8.87 8.59
N ILE A 376 13.87 -8.10 8.23
CA ILE A 376 15.05 -8.62 7.51
C ILE A 376 15.82 -9.69 8.29
N GLN A 377 15.71 -9.70 9.61
CA GLN A 377 16.29 -10.69 10.50
C GLN A 377 15.30 -11.78 10.95
N GLY A 378 14.04 -11.68 10.54
CA GLY A 378 12.96 -12.57 11.01
C GLY A 378 13.08 -14.01 10.50
N ASN A 379 13.76 -14.23 9.37
CA ASN A 379 14.04 -15.56 8.83
C ASN A 379 15.51 -15.68 8.40
N PRO A 380 16.40 -16.18 9.28
CA PRO A 380 17.81 -16.32 8.97
C PRO A 380 18.13 -17.28 7.80
N LYS A 381 17.18 -18.18 7.45
CA LYS A 381 17.33 -19.14 6.35
C LYS A 381 16.93 -18.56 4.99
N SER A 382 16.34 -17.39 4.93
CA SER A 382 15.95 -16.75 3.67
C SER A 382 17.17 -16.20 2.93
N GLU A 383 17.25 -16.48 1.64
CA GLU A 383 18.30 -15.89 0.77
C GLU A 383 17.94 -14.46 0.35
N PHE A 384 16.68 -14.04 0.45
CA PHE A 384 16.24 -12.72 0.04
C PHE A 384 16.98 -11.56 0.72
N PRO A 385 17.24 -11.56 2.06
CA PRO A 385 18.01 -10.50 2.71
C PRO A 385 19.43 -10.33 2.14
N LYS A 386 20.07 -11.43 1.76
CA LYS A 386 21.42 -11.40 1.18
C LYS A 386 21.42 -10.87 -0.25
N THR A 387 20.50 -11.38 -1.08
CA THR A 387 20.39 -10.98 -2.49
C THR A 387 19.95 -9.53 -2.63
N SER A 388 18.98 -9.07 -1.81
CA SER A 388 18.53 -7.68 -1.81
C SER A 388 19.62 -6.73 -1.31
N ARG A 389 20.36 -7.07 -0.23
CA ARG A 389 21.49 -6.26 0.23
C ARG A 389 22.58 -6.14 -0.82
N LYS A 390 22.88 -7.24 -1.54
CA LYS A 390 23.86 -7.22 -2.65
C LYS A 390 23.40 -6.31 -3.79
N LEU A 391 22.10 -6.32 -4.10
CA LEU A 391 21.55 -5.53 -5.20
C LEU A 391 21.43 -4.05 -4.83
N TRP A 392 20.95 -3.75 -3.63
CA TRP A 392 20.59 -2.38 -3.22
C TRP A 392 21.64 -1.69 -2.34
N GLY A 393 22.67 -2.41 -1.88
CA GLY A 393 23.74 -1.86 -1.05
C GLY A 393 23.35 -1.58 0.41
N ALA A 394 22.13 -1.90 0.83
CA ALA A 394 21.61 -1.70 2.17
C ALA A 394 20.52 -2.73 2.52
N ASP A 395 20.13 -2.77 3.80
CA ASP A 395 18.95 -3.51 4.24
C ASP A 395 17.68 -2.91 3.64
N VAL A 396 16.72 -3.76 3.34
CA VAL A 396 15.42 -3.37 2.78
C VAL A 396 14.31 -3.55 3.82
N SER A 397 13.24 -2.77 3.65
CA SER A 397 12.07 -2.84 4.52
C SER A 397 11.11 -3.97 4.14
N TRP A 398 10.08 -4.17 4.97
CA TRP A 398 8.99 -5.09 4.70
C TRP A 398 8.22 -4.72 3.41
N ARG A 399 8.15 -3.44 3.04
CA ARG A 399 7.50 -2.99 1.80
C ARG A 399 8.19 -3.55 0.57
N THR A 400 9.51 -3.53 0.55
CA THR A 400 10.33 -4.15 -0.52
C THR A 400 10.11 -5.67 -0.56
N ALA A 401 10.12 -6.34 0.61
CA ALA A 401 9.95 -7.78 0.70
C ALA A 401 8.59 -8.23 0.19
N LEU A 402 7.51 -7.54 0.58
CA LEU A 402 6.16 -7.93 0.19
C LEU A 402 5.79 -7.52 -1.24
N ALA A 403 6.39 -6.46 -1.79
CA ALA A 403 6.29 -6.12 -3.20
C ALA A 403 7.04 -7.14 -4.08
N TYR A 404 8.19 -7.63 -3.62
CA TYR A 404 8.85 -8.78 -4.24
C TYR A 404 7.93 -10.01 -4.22
N ASP A 405 7.30 -10.32 -3.09
CA ASP A 405 6.37 -11.44 -2.96
C ASP A 405 5.16 -11.31 -3.89
N ALA A 406 4.56 -10.11 -4.00
CA ALA A 406 3.46 -9.86 -4.92
C ALA A 406 3.85 -10.11 -6.38
N THR A 407 5.05 -9.67 -6.76
CA THR A 407 5.60 -9.89 -8.10
C THR A 407 5.91 -11.37 -8.34
N LYS A 408 6.47 -12.09 -7.35
CA LYS A 408 6.73 -13.54 -7.43
C LYS A 408 5.44 -14.34 -7.57
N ALA A 409 4.37 -13.94 -6.89
CA ALA A 409 3.05 -14.56 -7.04
C ALA A 409 2.50 -14.40 -8.46
N LEU A 410 2.59 -13.19 -9.04
CA LEU A 410 2.20 -12.95 -10.44
C LEU A 410 3.07 -13.75 -11.41
N ILE A 411 4.40 -13.80 -11.22
CA ILE A 411 5.32 -14.61 -12.04
C ILE A 411 4.93 -16.09 -12.01
N ALA A 412 4.63 -16.64 -10.83
CA ALA A 412 4.23 -18.03 -10.68
C ALA A 412 2.89 -18.31 -11.38
N ALA A 413 1.91 -17.40 -11.26
CA ALA A 413 0.62 -17.53 -11.91
C ALA A 413 0.73 -17.41 -13.44
N LEU A 414 1.50 -16.46 -13.95
CA LEU A 414 1.82 -16.30 -15.38
C LEU A 414 2.49 -17.54 -15.97
N GLY A 415 3.31 -18.24 -15.18
CA GLY A 415 3.96 -19.49 -15.57
C GLY A 415 2.99 -20.67 -15.71
N LYS A 416 1.79 -20.57 -15.13
CA LYS A 416 0.73 -21.61 -15.23
C LYS A 416 -0.26 -21.31 -16.34
N ASP A 417 -0.85 -20.12 -16.32
CA ASP A 417 -1.80 -19.65 -17.35
C ASP A 417 -1.65 -18.12 -17.51
N PRO A 418 -1.00 -17.63 -18.57
CA PRO A 418 -0.73 -16.21 -18.79
C PRO A 418 -1.92 -15.45 -19.36
N THR A 419 -3.11 -15.69 -18.85
CA THR A 419 -4.32 -14.93 -19.12
C THR A 419 -4.85 -14.29 -17.83
N ARG A 420 -5.61 -13.19 -17.93
CA ARG A 420 -6.20 -12.55 -16.74
C ARG A 420 -7.03 -13.53 -15.90
N SER A 421 -7.84 -14.38 -16.57
CA SER A 421 -8.66 -15.37 -15.87
C SER A 421 -7.81 -16.53 -15.34
N GLY A 422 -6.76 -16.92 -16.03
CA GLY A 422 -5.82 -17.95 -15.62
C GLY A 422 -5.03 -17.56 -14.39
N ILE A 423 -4.56 -16.31 -14.33
CA ILE A 423 -3.88 -15.75 -13.16
C ILE A 423 -4.80 -15.80 -11.93
N GLN A 424 -6.04 -15.31 -12.07
CA GLN A 424 -7.01 -15.32 -10.97
C GLN A 424 -7.28 -16.77 -10.48
N LYS A 425 -7.58 -17.69 -11.39
CA LYS A 425 -7.83 -19.10 -11.04
C LYS A 425 -6.64 -19.77 -10.39
N THR A 426 -5.43 -19.43 -10.84
CA THR A 426 -4.19 -19.97 -10.27
C THR A 426 -4.00 -19.51 -8.84
N LEU A 427 -4.14 -18.20 -8.58
CA LEU A 427 -3.90 -17.62 -7.24
C LEU A 427 -4.88 -18.14 -6.18
N VAL A 428 -6.14 -18.43 -6.54
CA VAL A 428 -7.14 -18.98 -5.61
C VAL A 428 -7.08 -20.51 -5.49
N SER A 429 -6.26 -21.17 -6.31
CA SER A 429 -6.14 -22.64 -6.28
C SER A 429 -5.56 -23.12 -4.95
N PRO A 430 -6.12 -24.13 -4.30
CA PRO A 430 -5.56 -24.71 -3.06
C PRO A 430 -4.11 -25.18 -3.19
N GLY A 431 -3.70 -25.56 -4.41
CA GLY A 431 -2.33 -25.99 -4.73
C GLY A 431 -1.38 -24.85 -5.09
N PHE A 432 -1.84 -23.58 -5.07
CA PHE A 432 -0.97 -22.45 -5.37
C PHE A 432 0.08 -22.26 -4.29
N SER A 433 1.31 -22.11 -4.72
CA SER A 433 2.44 -21.76 -3.87
C SER A 433 3.53 -21.08 -4.70
N ALA A 434 4.17 -20.07 -4.13
CA ALA A 434 5.36 -19.43 -4.68
C ALA A 434 6.37 -19.15 -3.57
N THR A 435 7.67 -19.11 -3.90
CA THR A 435 8.72 -18.78 -2.94
C THR A 435 8.91 -17.28 -2.88
N GLY A 436 8.78 -16.71 -1.68
CA GLY A 436 8.91 -15.28 -1.41
C GLY A 436 10.07 -14.93 -0.48
N ALA A 437 10.13 -13.65 -0.10
CA ALA A 437 11.15 -13.07 0.77
C ALA A 437 11.19 -13.70 2.18
N GLY A 438 10.02 -13.94 2.76
CA GLY A 438 9.88 -14.52 4.10
C GLY A 438 9.56 -16.01 4.13
N GLY A 439 9.48 -16.66 2.96
CA GLY A 439 9.07 -18.06 2.83
C GLY A 439 7.98 -18.26 1.77
N GLU A 440 7.10 -19.20 2.01
CA GLU A 440 6.05 -19.56 1.06
C GLU A 440 4.95 -18.51 0.98
N ILE A 441 4.49 -18.25 -0.26
CA ILE A 441 3.36 -17.37 -0.55
C ILE A 441 2.16 -18.24 -0.86
N ARG A 442 1.11 -18.14 -0.04
CA ARG A 442 -0.20 -18.78 -0.25
C ARG A 442 -1.30 -17.78 0.05
N PHE A 443 -2.37 -17.83 -0.74
CA PHE A 443 -3.54 -16.99 -0.50
C PHE A 443 -4.68 -17.82 0.07
N LEU A 444 -5.44 -17.21 0.97
CA LEU A 444 -6.73 -17.70 1.42
C LEU A 444 -7.80 -17.40 0.36
N PRO A 445 -8.95 -18.06 0.39
CA PRO A 445 -10.07 -17.72 -0.50
C PRO A 445 -10.52 -16.26 -0.40
N SER A 446 -10.25 -15.61 0.73
CA SER A 446 -10.51 -14.19 0.96
C SER A 446 -9.61 -13.22 0.18
N GLY A 447 -8.58 -13.71 -0.52
CA GLY A 447 -7.52 -12.90 -1.13
C GLY A 447 -6.38 -12.53 -0.17
N ASP A 448 -6.50 -12.83 1.11
CA ASP A 448 -5.47 -12.53 2.11
C ASP A 448 -4.32 -13.54 2.07
N ARG A 449 -3.12 -13.08 2.38
CA ARG A 449 -2.00 -13.98 2.62
C ARG A 449 -2.19 -14.74 3.93
N ASN A 450 -1.99 -16.06 3.89
CA ASN A 450 -1.96 -16.89 5.11
C ASN A 450 -0.57 -16.76 5.80
N THR A 451 -0.39 -15.73 6.58
CA THR A 451 0.87 -15.46 7.30
C THR A 451 0.62 -14.67 8.59
N SER A 452 1.56 -14.73 9.52
CA SER A 452 1.57 -13.95 10.76
C SER A 452 2.38 -12.68 10.61
N VAL A 453 2.24 -11.77 11.56
CA VAL A 453 3.13 -10.62 11.76
C VAL A 453 4.28 -10.97 12.71
N GLN A 454 5.33 -10.16 12.67
CA GLN A 454 6.46 -10.23 13.60
C GLN A 454 6.39 -9.03 14.53
N LEU A 455 6.71 -9.24 15.81
CA LEU A 455 6.94 -8.14 16.73
C LEU A 455 8.40 -7.73 16.69
N VAL A 456 8.62 -6.42 16.58
CA VAL A 456 9.96 -5.83 16.65
C VAL A 456 9.99 -4.76 17.74
N LYS A 457 11.16 -4.55 18.34
CA LYS A 457 11.38 -3.54 19.37
C LYS A 457 12.48 -2.57 18.92
N ILE A 458 12.31 -1.30 19.22
CA ILE A 458 13.36 -0.30 18.99
C ILE A 458 14.41 -0.42 20.09
N VAL A 459 15.66 -0.53 19.69
CA VAL A 459 16.84 -0.66 20.56
C VAL A 459 17.96 0.28 20.07
N PRO A 460 18.93 0.67 20.92
CA PRO A 460 20.18 1.26 20.45
C PRO A 460 20.89 0.33 19.48
N GLY A 461 21.37 0.85 18.34
CA GLY A 461 22.01 0.04 17.31
C GLY A 461 22.58 0.89 16.19
N SER A 462 23.37 0.26 15.29
CA SER A 462 24.09 0.97 14.23
C SER A 462 23.72 0.55 12.80
N ARG A 463 22.86 -0.46 12.64
CA ARG A 463 22.47 -1.03 11.35
C ARG A 463 21.72 -0.02 10.48
N SER A 464 20.76 0.69 11.06
CA SER A 464 19.97 1.73 10.37
C SER A 464 20.77 3.00 10.07
N ARG A 465 21.93 3.19 10.71
CA ARG A 465 22.74 4.42 10.74
C ARG A 465 22.08 5.60 11.48
N ALA A 466 20.90 5.41 12.09
CA ALA A 466 20.22 6.41 12.91
C ALA A 466 20.60 6.34 14.40
N GLY A 467 21.49 5.42 14.79
CA GLY A 467 21.85 5.15 16.19
C GLY A 467 20.87 4.22 16.92
N TYR A 468 19.80 3.82 16.29
CA TYR A 468 18.75 2.92 16.79
C TYR A 468 18.32 1.95 15.70
N ASP A 469 17.93 0.74 16.08
CA ASP A 469 17.52 -0.31 15.16
C ASP A 469 16.18 -0.91 15.60
N PHE A 470 15.48 -1.53 14.66
CA PHE A 470 14.38 -2.44 14.96
C PHE A 470 14.95 -3.85 15.09
N GLU A 471 14.64 -4.54 16.18
CA GLU A 471 15.06 -5.93 16.40
C GLU A 471 13.86 -6.84 16.64
N PRO A 472 13.82 -8.03 16.03
CA PRO A 472 12.76 -8.99 16.29
C PRO A 472 12.70 -9.38 17.77
N ILE A 473 11.48 -9.43 18.30
CA ILE A 473 11.24 -10.01 19.61
C ILE A 473 11.11 -11.53 19.41
N SER A 474 12.02 -12.29 19.99
CA SER A 474 11.92 -13.74 19.97
C SER A 474 10.60 -14.17 20.66
N PRO A 475 9.87 -15.15 20.11
CA PRO A 475 8.76 -15.75 20.86
C PRO A 475 9.27 -16.20 22.23
N SER A 476 8.56 -15.81 23.30
CA SER A 476 8.78 -16.43 24.61
C SER A 476 8.45 -17.91 24.46
N ASN A 477 9.42 -18.79 24.73
CA ASN A 477 9.21 -20.23 24.80
C ASN A 477 8.13 -20.59 25.81
#